data_f3f909522e04fd75bc0721e59ee13de2
#
_entry.id   f3f909522e04fd75bc0721e59ee13de2
#
_cell.length_a   1.000
_cell.length_b   1.000
_cell.length_c   1.000
_cell.angle_alpha   90.00
_cell.angle_beta   90.00
_cell.angle_gamma   90.00
#
_symmetry.space_group_name_H-M   'P 1'
#
loop_
_entity.id
_entity.type
_entity.pdbx_description
1 polymer ?
#
loop_
_entity_poly.entity_id
_entity_poly.type
_entity_poly.pdbx_seq_one_letter_code
_entity_poly.pdbx_strand_id
1 'polypeptide(L)'
;DTGVMIFAVAYWTNTWGDPYLERRDQGGGGWSSAYASTRVSDASDSFLEVYGGQYLVFAPDENQQFPSGFGADEKLFTDDDPLMSLPAGWSMIDMDQKPFKIDRSNAPTLDLYEPESSALDDFSQMTYTEAFDAMLEKFRKEYAYTEFKDVDWDAREKEFRPRFEEAEKNKDAHAYALALRDFVWSIPDTHVGMDTSALNDDFSADIAGGIGLALGETSDGQIVARYITPGSPADKAGIEFGAEIISLDGKPVDEVVSAVVPWSSPFSNPEVKRLQQLRYATRFRAEKGQVEVSFANPGGSEKSA
;
A
#
# COMPACT_ATOMS: atom_id res chain seq x y z
N ASP A 1 -0.18 41.41 20.98
CA ASP A 1 -0.49 41.20 19.56
C ASP A 1 -0.20 39.80 19.14
N THR A 2 -0.99 38.88 19.59
CA THR A 2 -0.66 37.48 19.34
C THR A 2 -1.57 36.81 18.32
N GLY A 3 -2.63 37.48 17.90
CA GLY A 3 -3.60 36.89 17.00
C GLY A 3 -4.25 35.64 17.59
N VAL A 4 -4.99 34.92 16.80
CA VAL A 4 -5.61 33.65 17.17
C VAL A 4 -4.80 32.47 16.69
N MET A 5 -4.88 31.35 17.40
CA MET A 5 -4.41 30.06 16.89
C MET A 5 -5.58 29.32 16.27
N ILE A 6 -5.40 28.82 15.07
CA ILE A 6 -6.43 28.13 14.28
C ILE A 6 -6.01 26.70 14.05
N PHE A 7 -6.90 25.77 14.37
CA PHE A 7 -6.69 24.36 14.13
C PHE A 7 -7.79 23.86 13.20
N ALA A 8 -7.40 23.32 12.07
CA ALA A 8 -8.33 22.59 11.22
C ALA A 8 -8.85 21.38 12.01
N VAL A 9 -10.15 21.25 12.08
CA VAL A 9 -10.80 20.04 12.55
C VAL A 9 -10.86 19.11 11.35
N ALA A 10 -9.69 18.72 10.90
CA ALA A 10 -9.49 17.98 9.69
C ALA A 10 -9.27 16.51 10.01
N TYR A 11 -9.84 15.70 9.17
CA TYR A 11 -9.69 14.28 9.17
C TYR A 11 -8.96 13.89 7.89
N TRP A 12 -7.71 13.54 8.02
CA TRP A 12 -6.91 13.13 6.88
C TRP A 12 -7.14 11.65 6.62
N THR A 13 -7.65 11.33 5.45
CA THR A 13 -7.82 9.94 5.05
C THR A 13 -6.52 9.42 4.46
N ASN A 14 -6.14 8.23 4.88
CA ASN A 14 -5.13 7.47 4.16
C ASN A 14 -5.78 6.92 2.89
N THR A 15 -5.16 7.13 1.73
CA THR A 15 -5.65 6.61 0.44
C THR A 15 -5.74 5.08 0.40
N TRP A 16 -5.15 4.41 1.37
CA TRP A 16 -5.10 2.94 1.48
C TRP A 16 -6.12 2.35 2.44
N GLY A 17 -6.94 3.14 3.06
CA GLY A 17 -7.88 2.65 4.05
C GLY A 17 -9.10 3.53 4.23
N ASP A 18 -10.09 2.98 4.90
CA ASP A 18 -11.29 3.68 5.27
C ASP A 18 -10.96 4.81 6.26
N PRO A 19 -11.36 6.05 5.98
CA PRO A 19 -11.11 7.20 6.85
C PRO A 19 -11.78 7.09 8.22
N TYR A 20 -12.76 6.21 8.37
CA TYR A 20 -13.58 6.08 9.57
C TYR A 20 -13.21 4.90 10.45
N LEU A 21 -12.25 4.07 10.03
CA LEU A 21 -11.71 3.01 10.87
C LEU A 21 -10.69 3.56 11.87
N GLU A 22 -10.67 3.01 13.08
CA GLU A 22 -9.69 3.37 14.11
C GLU A 22 -8.22 3.19 13.68
N ARG A 23 -7.98 2.36 12.67
CA ARG A 23 -6.63 2.04 12.15
C ARG A 23 -6.19 2.89 10.97
N ARG A 24 -6.99 3.82 10.53
CA ARG A 24 -6.70 4.65 9.35
C ARG A 24 -5.38 5.42 9.42
N ASP A 25 -4.97 5.81 10.62
CA ASP A 25 -3.74 6.57 10.84
C ASP A 25 -2.50 5.68 11.02
N GLN A 26 -2.66 4.38 11.01
CA GLN A 26 -1.57 3.43 11.24
C GLN A 26 -0.77 3.09 9.97
N GLY A 27 -1.30 3.38 8.81
CA GLY A 27 -0.73 2.94 7.54
C GLY A 27 0.40 3.81 6.98
N GLY A 28 0.52 5.07 7.43
CA GLY A 28 1.58 6.00 6.98
C GLY A 28 1.72 6.17 5.47
N GLY A 29 0.66 5.84 4.70
CA GLY A 29 0.66 5.88 3.24
C GLY A 29 0.35 7.24 2.67
N GLY A 30 -0.31 7.29 1.54
CA GLY A 30 -0.77 8.51 0.91
C GLY A 30 -1.94 9.16 1.66
N TRP A 31 -2.13 10.45 1.41
CA TRP A 31 -3.20 11.23 1.99
C TRP A 31 -4.16 11.70 0.90
N SER A 32 -5.44 11.64 1.16
CA SER A 32 -6.46 12.32 0.38
C SER A 32 -6.87 13.62 1.07
N SER A 33 -7.79 14.39 0.46
CA SER A 33 -8.34 15.60 1.06
C SER A 33 -8.93 15.31 2.44
N ALA A 34 -9.01 16.35 3.29
CA ALA A 34 -9.67 16.25 4.56
C ALA A 34 -11.19 16.15 4.37
N TYR A 35 -11.81 15.19 5.00
CA TYR A 35 -13.24 14.94 4.92
C TYR A 35 -13.99 15.16 6.23
N ALA A 36 -13.36 15.76 7.19
CA ALA A 36 -14.03 16.04 8.44
C ALA A 36 -14.61 17.44 8.46
N SER A 37 -14.68 18.00 9.64
CA SER A 37 -15.36 19.25 9.87
C SER A 37 -14.75 20.45 9.18
N THR A 38 -13.47 20.44 8.83
CA THR A 38 -12.86 21.48 7.98
C THR A 38 -12.76 20.95 6.55
N ARG A 39 -13.42 21.62 5.61
CA ARG A 39 -13.37 21.24 4.20
C ARG A 39 -12.42 22.15 3.44
N VAL A 40 -11.47 21.54 2.74
CA VAL A 40 -10.44 22.22 1.96
C VAL A 40 -10.54 21.85 0.48
N SER A 41 -10.15 22.75 -0.38
CA SER A 41 -10.05 22.50 -1.81
C SER A 41 -8.97 21.46 -2.11
N ASP A 42 -9.22 20.58 -3.05
CA ASP A 42 -8.25 19.64 -3.63
C ASP A 42 -7.68 20.14 -4.97
N ALA A 43 -8.09 21.29 -5.42
CA ALA A 43 -7.56 21.91 -6.64
C ALA A 43 -6.07 22.23 -6.46
N SER A 44 -5.26 21.87 -7.43
CA SER A 44 -3.79 21.98 -7.35
C SER A 44 -3.26 23.41 -7.24
N ASP A 45 -4.05 24.39 -7.69
CA ASP A 45 -3.76 25.82 -7.65
C ASP A 45 -4.31 26.53 -6.41
N SER A 46 -5.27 25.90 -5.71
CA SER A 46 -5.89 26.40 -4.47
C SER A 46 -5.69 25.45 -3.30
N PHE A 47 -4.56 24.80 -3.26
CA PHE A 47 -4.21 23.84 -2.24
C PHE A 47 -4.34 24.45 -0.82
N LEU A 48 -5.13 23.79 0.03
CA LEU A 48 -5.47 24.24 1.39
C LEU A 48 -6.42 25.45 1.47
N GLU A 49 -7.09 25.84 0.41
CA GLU A 49 -8.15 26.82 0.49
C GLU A 49 -9.38 26.22 1.19
N VAL A 50 -9.81 26.86 2.28
CA VAL A 50 -10.95 26.39 3.07
C VAL A 50 -12.23 26.97 2.51
N TYR A 51 -13.24 26.11 2.29
CA TYR A 51 -14.54 26.53 1.78
C TYR A 51 -15.73 26.16 2.68
N GLY A 52 -15.47 25.64 3.87
CA GLY A 52 -16.53 25.31 4.83
C GLY A 52 -16.10 24.36 5.95
N GLY A 53 -17.08 23.89 6.70
CA GLY A 53 -16.87 23.03 7.86
C GLY A 53 -16.55 23.81 9.12
N GLN A 54 -15.72 23.27 9.99
CA GLN A 54 -15.47 23.85 11.29
C GLN A 54 -13.98 24.06 11.56
N TYR A 55 -13.66 25.15 12.27
CA TYR A 55 -12.36 25.41 12.85
C TYR A 55 -12.43 25.38 14.37
N LEU A 56 -11.41 24.80 15.02
CA LEU A 56 -11.16 25.03 16.44
C LEU A 56 -10.20 26.22 16.56
N VAL A 57 -10.62 27.27 17.25
CA VAL A 57 -9.88 28.53 17.37
C VAL A 57 -9.64 28.85 18.83
N PHE A 58 -8.41 29.23 19.15
CA PHE A 58 -8.04 29.74 20.46
C PHE A 58 -7.71 31.23 20.38
N ALA A 59 -8.43 32.03 21.14
CA ALA A 59 -8.18 33.45 21.32
C ALA A 59 -7.47 33.69 22.66
N PRO A 60 -6.29 34.34 22.70
CA PRO A 60 -5.56 34.57 23.93
C PRO A 60 -6.22 35.60 24.85
N ASP A 61 -7.01 36.51 24.29
CA ASP A 61 -7.75 37.56 25.01
C ASP A 61 -9.04 37.94 24.24
N GLU A 62 -9.81 38.87 24.80
CA GLU A 62 -11.09 39.33 24.24
C GLU A 62 -10.97 40.39 23.14
N ASN A 63 -9.77 40.75 22.73
CA ASN A 63 -9.55 41.77 21.67
C ASN A 63 -9.33 41.12 20.29
N GLN A 64 -9.50 39.82 20.20
CA GLN A 64 -9.28 39.10 18.95
C GLN A 64 -10.52 39.18 18.06
N GLN A 65 -10.26 39.09 16.77
CA GLN A 65 -11.29 39.04 15.73
C GLN A 65 -11.09 37.79 14.85
N PHE A 66 -12.16 37.37 14.24
CA PHE A 66 -12.20 36.27 13.30
C PHE A 66 -13.19 36.56 12.19
N PRO A 67 -13.01 36.08 10.94
CA PRO A 67 -14.02 36.19 9.91
C PRO A 67 -15.38 35.67 10.37
N SER A 68 -16.44 36.39 10.05
CA SER A 68 -17.81 35.96 10.29
C SER A 68 -18.50 35.41 9.04
N GLY A 69 -17.76 35.32 7.95
CA GLY A 69 -18.20 34.82 6.66
C GLY A 69 -17.06 34.93 5.66
N PHE A 70 -17.20 34.27 4.55
CA PHE A 70 -16.35 34.47 3.38
C PHE A 70 -16.67 35.86 2.77
N GLY A 71 -15.67 36.56 2.31
CA GLY A 71 -15.83 37.83 1.61
C GLY A 71 -16.48 37.69 0.22
N ALA A 72 -16.38 38.74 -0.60
CA ALA A 72 -16.92 38.71 -1.95
C ALA A 72 -16.09 37.82 -2.91
N ASP A 73 -14.85 37.58 -2.56
CA ASP A 73 -13.96 36.67 -3.30
C ASP A 73 -14.12 35.20 -2.93
N GLU A 74 -15.07 34.90 -2.00
CA GLU A 74 -15.36 33.54 -1.49
C GLU A 74 -14.16 32.82 -0.84
N LYS A 75 -13.13 33.59 -0.47
CA LYS A 75 -11.94 33.09 0.24
C LYS A 75 -11.99 33.48 1.71
N LEU A 76 -11.17 32.84 2.52
CA LEU A 76 -11.07 33.08 3.95
C LEU A 76 -9.75 33.77 4.27
N PHE A 77 -9.78 34.70 5.23
CA PHE A 77 -8.64 35.53 5.67
C PHE A 77 -8.16 36.51 4.62
N THR A 78 -9.09 37.10 3.87
CA THR A 78 -8.86 38.17 2.93
C THR A 78 -9.37 39.50 3.48
N ASP A 79 -8.96 40.62 2.86
CA ASP A 79 -9.26 41.98 3.35
C ASP A 79 -10.76 42.33 3.30
N ASP A 80 -11.55 41.62 2.50
CA ASP A 80 -12.97 41.83 2.34
C ASP A 80 -13.86 40.93 3.24
N ASP A 81 -13.23 40.07 4.06
CA ASP A 81 -13.97 39.30 5.02
C ASP A 81 -14.68 40.16 6.06
N PRO A 82 -15.99 39.90 6.32
CA PRO A 82 -16.66 40.49 7.46
C PRO A 82 -16.09 39.92 8.75
N LEU A 83 -15.82 40.74 9.76
CA LEU A 83 -15.20 40.35 11.02
C LEU A 83 -16.22 40.27 12.16
N MET A 84 -15.96 39.35 13.10
CA MET A 84 -16.67 39.23 14.37
C MET A 84 -15.68 39.23 15.53
N SER A 85 -16.09 39.72 16.71
CA SER A 85 -15.30 39.59 17.95
C SER A 85 -15.28 38.15 18.40
N LEU A 86 -14.11 37.69 18.78
CA LEU A 86 -13.91 36.34 19.28
C LEU A 86 -13.64 36.36 20.79
N PRO A 87 -14.47 35.73 21.63
CA PRO A 87 -14.22 35.65 23.06
C PRO A 87 -12.94 34.90 23.40
N ALA A 88 -12.25 35.33 24.45
CA ALA A 88 -11.04 34.65 24.93
C ALA A 88 -11.27 33.16 25.21
N GLY A 89 -10.26 32.33 24.93
CA GLY A 89 -10.27 30.88 25.10
C GLY A 89 -10.67 30.13 23.82
N TRP A 90 -11.11 28.91 23.96
CA TRP A 90 -11.46 28.02 22.85
C TRP A 90 -12.86 28.27 22.31
N SER A 91 -12.97 28.26 21.01
CA SER A 91 -14.25 28.35 20.27
C SER A 91 -14.21 27.42 19.07
N MET A 92 -15.31 26.75 18.80
CA MET A 92 -15.54 26.07 17.54
C MET A 92 -16.27 27.04 16.60
N ILE A 93 -15.74 27.24 15.42
CA ILE A 93 -16.35 28.13 14.39
C ILE A 93 -16.96 27.25 13.31
N ASP A 94 -18.26 27.31 13.16
CA ASP A 94 -19.01 26.63 12.11
C ASP A 94 -19.16 27.58 10.91
N MET A 95 -18.42 27.30 9.85
CA MET A 95 -18.36 28.11 8.63
C MET A 95 -19.47 27.77 7.63
N ASP A 96 -20.27 26.75 7.88
CA ASP A 96 -21.43 26.40 7.04
C ASP A 96 -22.65 27.25 7.39
N GLN A 97 -22.61 27.97 8.49
CA GLN A 97 -23.63 28.94 8.89
C GLN A 97 -23.34 30.33 8.33
N LYS A 98 -24.37 31.12 8.08
CA LYS A 98 -24.23 32.51 7.60
C LYS A 98 -25.04 33.46 8.49
N PRO A 99 -24.39 34.33 9.29
CA PRO A 99 -22.92 34.42 9.54
C PRO A 99 -22.38 33.17 10.21
N PHE A 100 -21.05 33.02 10.22
CA PHE A 100 -20.39 31.92 10.93
C PHE A 100 -20.83 31.85 12.38
N LYS A 101 -21.03 30.64 12.88
CA LYS A 101 -21.53 30.43 14.22
C LYS A 101 -20.41 30.04 15.17
N ILE A 102 -20.35 30.69 16.32
CA ILE A 102 -19.45 30.32 17.43
C ILE A 102 -20.16 29.31 18.32
N ASP A 103 -19.56 28.13 18.53
CA ASP A 103 -19.94 27.17 19.56
C ASP A 103 -18.85 27.10 20.63
N ARG A 104 -19.26 27.30 21.88
CA ARG A 104 -18.40 27.22 23.07
C ARG A 104 -18.91 26.20 24.07
N SER A 105 -19.76 25.29 23.62
CA SER A 105 -20.18 24.17 24.47
C SER A 105 -19.01 23.25 24.83
N ASN A 106 -19.14 22.53 25.94
CA ASN A 106 -18.12 21.54 26.35
C ASN A 106 -18.13 20.26 25.50
N ALA A 107 -19.09 20.11 24.64
CA ALA A 107 -19.27 18.96 23.75
C ALA A 107 -19.83 19.40 22.40
N PRO A 108 -19.06 20.13 21.59
CA PRO A 108 -19.50 20.51 20.26
C PRO A 108 -19.72 19.25 19.42
N THR A 109 -20.80 19.26 18.65
CA THR A 109 -21.05 18.20 17.66
C THR A 109 -20.27 18.54 16.41
N LEU A 110 -19.50 17.58 15.91
CA LEU A 110 -18.77 17.69 14.66
C LEU A 110 -19.51 16.87 13.60
N ASP A 111 -19.88 17.53 12.51
CA ASP A 111 -20.43 16.84 11.36
C ASP A 111 -19.27 16.31 10.50
N LEU A 112 -19.13 15.00 10.42
CA LEU A 112 -18.16 14.37 9.52
C LEU A 112 -18.76 14.33 8.11
N TYR A 113 -17.98 14.79 7.16
CA TYR A 113 -18.33 14.69 5.74
C TYR A 113 -17.66 13.47 5.12
N GLU A 114 -18.46 12.52 4.70
CA GLU A 114 -18.02 11.32 4.01
C GLU A 114 -18.66 11.25 2.63
N PRO A 115 -17.89 11.44 1.54
CA PRO A 115 -18.43 11.20 0.21
C PRO A 115 -18.68 9.70 0.02
N GLU A 116 -19.73 9.36 -0.73
CA GLU A 116 -20.08 7.95 -1.03
C GLU A 116 -18.89 7.16 -1.62
N SER A 117 -18.02 7.84 -2.37
CA SER A 117 -16.83 7.23 -2.99
C SER A 117 -15.75 6.83 -1.99
N SER A 118 -15.81 7.31 -0.74
CA SER A 118 -14.86 6.92 0.32
C SER A 118 -15.41 5.86 1.26
N ALA A 119 -16.64 5.39 1.03
CA ALA A 119 -17.20 4.29 1.81
C ALA A 119 -16.39 3.00 1.61
N LEU A 120 -16.19 2.26 2.69
CA LEU A 120 -15.56 0.94 2.62
C LEU A 120 -16.51 -0.05 1.93
N ASP A 121 -16.00 -0.74 0.91
CA ASP A 121 -16.71 -1.87 0.32
C ASP A 121 -16.51 -3.12 1.19
N ASP A 122 -17.52 -3.46 1.97
CA ASP A 122 -17.51 -4.65 2.81
C ASP A 122 -18.13 -5.85 2.08
N PHE A 123 -17.29 -6.75 1.60
CA PHE A 123 -17.70 -7.99 0.94
C PHE A 123 -17.78 -9.19 1.90
N SER A 124 -17.66 -8.98 3.21
CA SER A 124 -17.57 -10.07 4.22
C SER A 124 -18.81 -10.96 4.31
N GLN A 125 -19.96 -10.47 3.84
CA GLN A 125 -21.22 -11.21 3.83
C GLN A 125 -21.48 -11.95 2.51
N MET A 126 -20.63 -11.79 1.53
CA MET A 126 -20.70 -12.46 0.22
C MET A 126 -20.04 -13.84 0.26
N THR A 127 -20.42 -14.70 -0.66
CA THR A 127 -19.64 -15.92 -0.92
C THR A 127 -18.29 -15.56 -1.54
N TYR A 128 -17.36 -16.52 -1.58
CA TYR A 128 -16.02 -16.23 -2.12
C TYR A 128 -16.04 -15.81 -3.58
N THR A 129 -16.92 -16.44 -4.37
CA THR A 129 -17.08 -16.11 -5.80
C THR A 129 -17.76 -14.75 -5.96
N GLU A 130 -18.83 -14.47 -5.21
CA GLU A 130 -19.50 -13.17 -5.24
C GLU A 130 -18.57 -12.03 -4.82
N ALA A 131 -17.77 -12.23 -3.77
CA ALA A 131 -16.78 -11.24 -3.32
C ALA A 131 -15.70 -10.98 -4.38
N PHE A 132 -15.23 -12.05 -5.07
CA PHE A 132 -14.31 -11.90 -6.19
C PHE A 132 -14.93 -11.12 -7.36
N ASP A 133 -16.16 -11.46 -7.75
CA ASP A 133 -16.86 -10.80 -8.85
C ASP A 133 -17.06 -9.31 -8.54
N ALA A 134 -17.47 -8.97 -7.31
CA ALA A 134 -17.64 -7.59 -6.86
C ALA A 134 -16.31 -6.81 -6.84
N MET A 135 -15.24 -7.41 -6.32
CA MET A 135 -13.91 -6.83 -6.32
C MET A 135 -13.39 -6.59 -7.75
N LEU A 136 -13.57 -7.56 -8.65
CA LEU A 136 -13.13 -7.46 -10.03
C LEU A 136 -13.87 -6.34 -10.78
N GLU A 137 -15.17 -6.21 -10.57
CA GLU A 137 -15.97 -5.12 -11.14
C GLU A 137 -15.48 -3.76 -10.66
N LYS A 138 -15.12 -3.66 -9.39
CA LYS A 138 -14.51 -2.44 -8.84
C LYS A 138 -13.16 -2.14 -9.50
N PHE A 139 -12.28 -3.14 -9.68
CA PHE A 139 -11.03 -2.96 -10.42
C PHE A 139 -11.26 -2.49 -11.86
N ARG A 140 -12.20 -3.09 -12.59
CA ARG A 140 -12.56 -2.68 -13.96
C ARG A 140 -12.96 -1.20 -14.02
N LYS A 141 -13.71 -0.75 -13.04
CA LYS A 141 -14.27 0.61 -12.99
C LYS A 141 -13.28 1.65 -12.49
N GLU A 142 -12.48 1.33 -11.48
CA GLU A 142 -11.76 2.32 -10.68
C GLU A 142 -10.24 2.24 -10.81
N TYR A 143 -9.68 1.13 -11.32
CA TYR A 143 -8.23 1.03 -11.47
C TYR A 143 -7.72 1.95 -12.59
N ALA A 144 -7.08 3.05 -12.17
CA ALA A 144 -6.70 4.15 -13.06
C ALA A 144 -5.66 3.78 -14.13
N TYR A 145 -4.89 2.70 -13.93
CA TYR A 145 -3.78 2.33 -14.80
C TYR A 145 -4.07 1.13 -15.70
N THR A 146 -5.33 0.76 -15.90
CA THR A 146 -5.73 -0.39 -16.75
C THR A 146 -5.05 -0.35 -18.11
N GLU A 147 -5.18 0.76 -18.84
CA GLU A 147 -4.58 0.92 -20.16
C GLU A 147 -3.06 1.06 -20.11
N PHE A 148 -2.55 1.88 -19.17
CA PHE A 148 -1.11 2.13 -19.03
C PHE A 148 -0.31 0.87 -18.68
N LYS A 149 -0.89 -0.04 -17.89
CA LYS A 149 -0.29 -1.29 -17.45
C LYS A 149 -0.68 -2.49 -18.31
N ASP A 150 -1.48 -2.26 -19.34
CA ASP A 150 -2.01 -3.30 -20.25
C ASP A 150 -2.66 -4.47 -19.47
N VAL A 151 -3.55 -4.11 -18.53
CA VAL A 151 -4.22 -5.11 -17.68
C VAL A 151 -5.46 -5.64 -18.39
N ASP A 152 -5.42 -6.90 -18.80
CA ASP A 152 -6.57 -7.61 -19.35
C ASP A 152 -7.39 -8.25 -18.22
N TRP A 153 -8.46 -7.56 -17.82
CA TRP A 153 -9.35 -8.02 -16.74
C TRP A 153 -10.14 -9.27 -17.11
N ASP A 154 -10.47 -9.49 -18.39
CA ASP A 154 -11.21 -10.67 -18.84
C ASP A 154 -10.32 -11.91 -18.80
N ALA A 155 -9.06 -11.77 -19.19
CA ALA A 155 -8.08 -12.83 -19.05
C ALA A 155 -7.88 -13.21 -17.55
N ARG A 156 -7.80 -12.23 -16.67
CA ARG A 156 -7.67 -12.48 -15.22
C ARG A 156 -8.92 -13.12 -14.62
N GLU A 157 -10.10 -12.67 -15.00
CA GLU A 157 -11.35 -13.32 -14.58
C GLU A 157 -11.35 -14.80 -14.98
N LYS A 158 -11.07 -15.08 -16.23
CA LYS A 158 -11.02 -16.44 -16.78
C LYS A 158 -10.00 -17.32 -16.06
N GLU A 159 -8.86 -16.76 -15.68
CA GLU A 159 -7.78 -17.49 -14.97
C GLU A 159 -8.13 -17.75 -13.51
N PHE A 160 -8.61 -16.74 -12.79
CA PHE A 160 -8.69 -16.79 -11.33
C PHE A 160 -10.07 -17.21 -10.82
N ARG A 161 -11.17 -16.84 -11.47
CA ARG A 161 -12.54 -17.16 -11.01
C ARG A 161 -12.75 -18.65 -10.70
N PRO A 162 -12.27 -19.60 -11.50
CA PRO A 162 -12.40 -21.05 -11.17
C PRO A 162 -11.74 -21.45 -9.85
N ARG A 163 -10.68 -20.73 -9.42
CA ARG A 163 -10.00 -21.00 -8.16
C ARG A 163 -10.84 -20.53 -6.96
N PHE A 164 -11.57 -19.41 -7.11
CA PHE A 164 -12.51 -18.95 -6.09
C PHE A 164 -13.72 -19.87 -5.99
N GLU A 165 -14.27 -20.33 -7.12
CA GLU A 165 -15.35 -21.32 -7.16
C GLU A 165 -14.96 -22.65 -6.47
N GLU A 166 -13.75 -23.14 -6.70
CA GLU A 166 -13.26 -24.37 -6.06
C GLU A 166 -13.04 -24.17 -4.57
N ALA A 167 -12.47 -23.02 -4.16
CA ALA A 167 -12.31 -22.69 -2.73
C ALA A 167 -13.67 -22.58 -2.02
N GLU A 168 -14.66 -21.96 -2.66
CA GLU A 168 -16.03 -21.84 -2.14
C GLU A 168 -16.69 -23.22 -2.00
N LYS A 169 -16.66 -24.02 -3.04
CA LYS A 169 -17.23 -25.37 -3.05
C LYS A 169 -16.69 -26.25 -1.93
N ASN A 170 -15.38 -26.12 -1.64
CA ASN A 170 -14.71 -26.87 -0.60
C ASN A 170 -14.76 -26.18 0.77
N LYS A 171 -15.28 -24.94 0.85
CA LYS A 171 -15.25 -24.08 2.04
C LYS A 171 -13.82 -23.89 2.58
N ASP A 172 -12.87 -23.75 1.67
CA ASP A 172 -11.45 -23.66 1.94
C ASP A 172 -11.00 -22.21 1.96
N ALA A 173 -10.94 -21.62 3.16
CA ALA A 173 -10.50 -20.24 3.35
C ALA A 173 -9.02 -20.04 3.01
N HIS A 174 -8.18 -21.07 3.17
CA HIS A 174 -6.77 -20.97 2.81
C HIS A 174 -6.59 -20.96 1.29
N ALA A 175 -7.31 -21.84 0.56
CA ALA A 175 -7.31 -21.80 -0.91
C ALA A 175 -7.86 -20.47 -1.45
N TYR A 176 -8.89 -19.90 -0.80
CA TYR A 176 -9.39 -18.56 -1.11
C TYR A 176 -8.29 -17.50 -0.96
N ALA A 177 -7.58 -17.49 0.18
CA ALA A 177 -6.50 -16.53 0.43
C ALA A 177 -5.35 -16.66 -0.59
N LEU A 178 -4.98 -17.89 -0.98
CA LEU A 178 -4.00 -18.14 -2.03
C LEU A 178 -4.47 -17.64 -3.41
N ALA A 179 -5.73 -17.88 -3.76
CA ALA A 179 -6.30 -17.40 -5.01
C ALA A 179 -6.31 -15.87 -5.09
N LEU A 180 -6.67 -15.21 -3.98
CA LEU A 180 -6.67 -13.75 -3.86
C LEU A 180 -5.25 -13.19 -3.97
N ARG A 181 -4.29 -13.79 -3.27
CA ARG A 181 -2.88 -13.42 -3.37
C ARG A 181 -2.39 -13.48 -4.81
N ASP A 182 -2.62 -14.59 -5.50
CA ASP A 182 -2.11 -14.79 -6.84
C ASP A 182 -2.79 -13.86 -7.85
N PHE A 183 -4.08 -13.58 -7.67
CA PHE A 183 -4.79 -12.56 -8.43
C PHE A 183 -4.16 -11.18 -8.25
N VAL A 184 -3.97 -10.73 -7.02
CA VAL A 184 -3.34 -9.44 -6.70
C VAL A 184 -1.93 -9.37 -7.28
N TRP A 185 -1.13 -10.43 -7.14
CA TRP A 185 0.23 -10.49 -7.66
C TRP A 185 0.32 -10.55 -9.19
N SER A 186 -0.77 -10.90 -9.86
CA SER A 186 -0.84 -10.87 -11.33
C SER A 186 -0.94 -9.44 -11.89
N ILE A 187 -1.32 -8.46 -11.08
CA ILE A 187 -1.44 -7.06 -11.49
C ILE A 187 -0.06 -6.41 -11.39
N PRO A 188 0.51 -5.85 -12.48
CA PRO A 188 1.89 -5.33 -12.48
C PRO A 188 1.99 -3.94 -11.81
N ASP A 189 1.55 -3.82 -10.56
CA ASP A 189 1.53 -2.55 -9.83
C ASP A 189 1.80 -2.75 -8.34
N THR A 190 2.88 -2.14 -7.82
CA THR A 190 3.23 -2.17 -6.40
C THR A 190 2.26 -1.45 -5.48
N HIS A 191 1.33 -0.66 -6.03
CA HIS A 191 0.28 -0.01 -5.25
C HIS A 191 -0.94 -0.91 -5.02
N VAL A 192 -1.02 -2.03 -5.72
CA VAL A 192 -2.04 -3.05 -5.49
C VAL A 192 -1.49 -4.08 -4.50
N GLY A 193 -2.19 -4.28 -3.41
CA GLY A 193 -1.74 -5.19 -2.35
C GLY A 193 -2.89 -5.81 -1.59
N MET A 194 -2.57 -6.72 -0.69
CA MET A 194 -3.51 -7.33 0.24
C MET A 194 -2.82 -7.61 1.57
N ASP A 195 -3.60 -7.77 2.62
CA ASP A 195 -3.10 -8.34 3.86
C ASP A 195 -2.82 -9.84 3.68
N THR A 196 -1.56 -10.22 3.83
CA THR A 196 -1.12 -11.63 3.69
C THR A 196 -1.01 -12.35 5.04
N SER A 197 -1.52 -11.80 6.12
CA SER A 197 -1.40 -12.39 7.47
C SER A 197 -1.96 -13.81 7.56
N ALA A 198 -3.03 -14.11 6.81
CA ALA A 198 -3.60 -15.46 6.69
C ALA A 198 -2.66 -16.49 6.01
N LEU A 199 -1.59 -16.02 5.35
CA LEU A 199 -0.62 -16.83 4.63
C LEU A 199 0.78 -16.80 5.26
N ASN A 200 0.92 -16.37 6.52
CA ASN A 200 2.21 -16.27 7.20
C ASN A 200 2.91 -17.63 7.33
N ASP A 201 2.16 -18.71 7.50
CA ASP A 201 2.73 -20.05 7.58
C ASP A 201 3.29 -20.50 6.23
N ASP A 202 2.60 -20.19 5.12
CA ASP A 202 3.09 -20.45 3.75
C ASP A 202 4.36 -19.68 3.47
N PHE A 203 4.35 -18.38 3.78
CA PHE A 203 5.55 -17.54 3.65
C PHE A 203 6.72 -18.12 4.44
N SER A 204 6.48 -18.44 5.72
CA SER A 204 7.52 -18.95 6.60
C SER A 204 8.06 -20.30 6.09
N ALA A 205 7.17 -21.19 5.60
CA ALA A 205 7.56 -22.48 5.05
C ALA A 205 8.40 -22.31 3.76
N ASP A 206 8.00 -21.40 2.86
CA ASP A 206 8.67 -21.19 1.57
C ASP A 206 10.09 -20.64 1.72
N ILE A 207 10.38 -19.91 2.81
CA ILE A 207 11.70 -19.32 3.07
C ILE A 207 12.51 -20.00 4.18
N ALA A 208 11.96 -21.06 4.80
CA ALA A 208 12.55 -21.71 5.97
C ALA A 208 13.93 -22.34 5.70
N GLY A 209 14.15 -22.84 4.49
CA GLY A 209 15.42 -23.41 4.06
C GLY A 209 16.24 -22.44 3.20
N GLY A 210 17.51 -22.77 3.08
CA GLY A 210 18.44 -22.06 2.20
C GLY A 210 19.85 -22.61 2.33
N ILE A 211 20.64 -22.39 1.30
CA ILE A 211 22.04 -22.89 1.25
C ILE A 211 23.06 -21.87 1.73
N GLY A 212 22.61 -20.69 2.20
CA GLY A 212 23.49 -19.62 2.66
C GLY A 212 24.20 -18.87 1.53
N LEU A 213 23.57 -18.84 0.35
CA LEU A 213 24.07 -18.17 -0.87
C LEU A 213 23.10 -17.04 -1.24
N ALA A 214 23.65 -15.84 -1.46
CA ALA A 214 22.90 -14.76 -2.10
C ALA A 214 23.41 -14.54 -3.52
N LEU A 215 22.48 -14.45 -4.47
CA LEU A 215 22.78 -14.22 -5.87
C LEU A 215 22.81 -12.74 -6.22
N GLY A 216 23.59 -12.39 -7.21
CA GLY A 216 23.59 -11.11 -7.89
C GLY A 216 23.75 -11.32 -9.38
N GLU A 217 23.41 -10.31 -10.16
CA GLU A 217 23.56 -10.31 -11.62
C GLU A 217 24.53 -9.21 -12.03
N THR A 218 25.47 -9.54 -12.87
CA THR A 218 26.45 -8.60 -13.41
C THR A 218 25.88 -7.83 -14.61
N SER A 219 26.54 -6.79 -15.04
CA SER A 219 26.07 -5.96 -16.17
C SER A 219 26.02 -6.70 -17.51
N ASP A 220 26.72 -7.81 -17.64
CA ASP A 220 26.73 -8.71 -18.80
C ASP A 220 25.79 -9.91 -18.64
N GLY A 221 24.98 -9.91 -17.57
CA GLY A 221 23.89 -10.88 -17.35
C GLY A 221 24.33 -12.17 -16.65
N GLN A 222 25.58 -12.29 -16.18
CA GLN A 222 25.99 -13.46 -15.41
C GLN A 222 25.41 -13.43 -14.01
N ILE A 223 24.92 -14.58 -13.54
CA ILE A 223 24.43 -14.74 -12.17
C ILE A 223 25.59 -15.26 -11.31
N VAL A 224 25.93 -14.49 -10.28
CA VAL A 224 27.11 -14.74 -9.45
C VAL A 224 26.76 -14.81 -7.96
N ALA A 225 27.62 -15.51 -7.21
CA ALA A 225 27.61 -15.52 -5.76
C ALA A 225 28.02 -14.14 -5.21
N ARG A 226 27.06 -13.36 -4.71
CA ARG A 226 27.29 -12.03 -4.14
C ARG A 226 27.57 -12.06 -2.64
N TYR A 227 27.09 -13.07 -1.95
CA TYR A 227 27.36 -13.27 -0.53
C TYR A 227 27.22 -14.75 -0.18
N ILE A 228 28.15 -15.25 0.62
CA ILE A 228 28.13 -16.60 1.18
C ILE A 228 28.14 -16.48 2.71
N THR A 229 27.18 -17.10 3.36
CA THR A 229 27.11 -17.14 4.82
C THR A 229 28.21 -18.07 5.35
N PRO A 230 29.12 -17.60 6.22
CA PRO A 230 30.17 -18.44 6.79
C PRO A 230 29.61 -19.68 7.49
N GLY A 231 30.17 -20.85 7.22
CA GLY A 231 29.76 -22.13 7.78
C GLY A 231 28.51 -22.74 7.15
N SER A 232 27.87 -22.06 6.16
CA SER A 232 26.72 -22.57 5.44
C SER A 232 27.04 -23.73 4.52
N PRO A 233 26.02 -24.42 3.95
CA PRO A 233 26.22 -25.42 2.90
C PRO A 233 27.03 -24.88 1.71
N ALA A 234 26.75 -23.67 1.22
CA ALA A 234 27.46 -23.03 0.10
C ALA A 234 28.94 -22.79 0.44
N ASP A 235 29.24 -22.33 1.65
CA ASP A 235 30.63 -22.13 2.13
C ASP A 235 31.39 -23.46 2.21
N LYS A 236 30.76 -24.50 2.78
CA LYS A 236 31.34 -25.85 2.87
C LYS A 236 31.56 -26.52 1.51
N ALA A 237 30.71 -26.19 0.53
CA ALA A 237 30.87 -26.62 -0.85
C ALA A 237 32.03 -25.89 -1.59
N GLY A 238 32.62 -24.86 -0.96
CA GLY A 238 33.71 -24.10 -1.51
C GLY A 238 33.29 -23.14 -2.62
N ILE A 239 32.07 -22.63 -2.57
CA ILE A 239 31.60 -21.52 -3.42
C ILE A 239 32.28 -20.25 -2.89
N GLU A 240 32.88 -19.47 -3.76
CA GLU A 240 33.58 -18.23 -3.42
C GLU A 240 32.79 -17.00 -3.87
N PHE A 241 33.01 -15.85 -3.24
CA PHE A 241 32.47 -14.59 -3.71
C PHE A 241 32.87 -14.35 -5.18
N GLY A 242 31.90 -14.02 -6.02
CA GLY A 242 32.08 -13.81 -7.46
C GLY A 242 32.04 -15.11 -8.27
N ALA A 243 31.84 -16.28 -7.66
CA ALA A 243 31.64 -17.51 -8.41
C ALA A 243 30.40 -17.39 -9.33
N GLU A 244 30.58 -17.75 -10.59
CA GLU A 244 29.47 -17.89 -11.53
C GLU A 244 28.61 -19.08 -11.10
N ILE A 245 27.31 -18.87 -10.94
CA ILE A 245 26.34 -19.93 -10.66
C ILE A 245 25.71 -20.33 -11.99
N ILE A 246 25.85 -21.59 -12.35
CA ILE A 246 25.49 -22.10 -13.67
C ILE A 246 24.13 -22.77 -13.63
N SER A 247 23.92 -23.65 -12.64
CA SER A 247 22.64 -24.34 -12.46
C SER A 247 22.29 -24.60 -11.02
N LEU A 248 20.99 -24.76 -10.76
CA LEU A 248 20.42 -25.25 -9.50
C LEU A 248 19.55 -26.48 -9.81
N ASP A 249 19.85 -27.62 -9.17
CA ASP A 249 19.16 -28.90 -9.43
C ASP A 249 19.11 -29.27 -10.92
N GLY A 250 20.21 -29.05 -11.63
CA GLY A 250 20.38 -29.33 -13.05
C GLY A 250 19.62 -28.38 -14.00
N LYS A 251 18.91 -27.36 -13.49
CA LYS A 251 18.27 -26.33 -14.31
C LYS A 251 19.16 -25.10 -14.43
N PRO A 252 19.27 -24.47 -15.61
CA PRO A 252 19.98 -23.21 -15.74
C PRO A 252 19.54 -22.20 -14.71
N VAL A 253 20.49 -21.53 -14.05
CA VAL A 253 20.17 -20.63 -12.94
C VAL A 253 19.26 -19.48 -13.33
N ASP A 254 19.39 -18.98 -14.57
CA ASP A 254 18.53 -17.91 -15.06
C ASP A 254 17.05 -18.37 -15.18
N GLU A 255 16.81 -19.60 -15.62
CA GLU A 255 15.46 -20.18 -15.64
C GLU A 255 14.88 -20.32 -14.23
N VAL A 256 15.70 -20.78 -13.28
CA VAL A 256 15.27 -20.90 -11.88
C VAL A 256 14.95 -19.53 -11.29
N VAL A 257 15.80 -18.53 -11.49
CA VAL A 257 15.55 -17.16 -11.01
C VAL A 257 14.31 -16.58 -11.65
N SER A 258 14.15 -16.71 -12.96
CA SER A 258 13.01 -16.16 -13.70
C SER A 258 11.66 -16.80 -13.30
N ALA A 259 11.69 -18.06 -12.87
CA ALA A 259 10.49 -18.77 -12.41
C ALA A 259 10.07 -18.39 -10.98
N VAL A 260 10.90 -17.69 -10.21
CA VAL A 260 10.57 -17.28 -8.85
C VAL A 260 9.44 -16.26 -8.86
N VAL A 261 8.40 -16.50 -8.08
CA VAL A 261 7.37 -15.52 -7.71
C VAL A 261 7.67 -15.03 -6.29
N PRO A 262 8.25 -13.83 -6.14
CA PRO A 262 8.65 -13.36 -4.82
C PRO A 262 7.45 -13.01 -3.94
N TRP A 263 7.54 -13.28 -2.64
CA TRP A 263 6.53 -12.89 -1.65
C TRP A 263 6.35 -11.38 -1.48
N SER A 264 7.23 -10.59 -2.06
CA SER A 264 7.12 -9.13 -2.13
C SER A 264 6.40 -8.63 -3.40
N SER A 265 5.76 -9.52 -4.19
CA SER A 265 4.93 -9.15 -5.33
C SER A 265 3.69 -8.35 -4.90
N PRO A 266 3.08 -7.55 -5.81
CA PRO A 266 3.45 -7.36 -7.21
C PRO A 266 4.51 -6.27 -7.42
N PHE A 267 4.96 -6.10 -8.66
CA PHE A 267 5.99 -5.13 -9.02
C PHE A 267 5.58 -4.27 -10.22
N SER A 268 5.78 -2.95 -10.09
CA SER A 268 5.65 -2.01 -11.22
C SER A 268 6.90 -1.95 -12.09
N ASN A 269 8.05 -2.37 -11.57
CA ASN A 269 9.36 -2.22 -12.17
C ASN A 269 10.02 -3.60 -12.35
N PRO A 270 10.39 -3.99 -13.59
CA PRO A 270 10.96 -5.29 -13.88
C PRO A 270 12.34 -5.50 -13.23
N GLU A 271 13.16 -4.46 -13.07
CA GLU A 271 14.48 -4.55 -12.43
C GLU A 271 14.32 -4.87 -10.93
N VAL A 272 13.36 -4.23 -10.26
CA VAL A 272 13.06 -4.54 -8.85
C VAL A 272 12.53 -5.96 -8.71
N LYS A 273 11.65 -6.40 -9.63
CA LYS A 273 11.21 -7.80 -9.69
C LYS A 273 12.41 -8.75 -9.80
N ARG A 274 13.32 -8.48 -10.73
CA ARG A 274 14.51 -9.30 -10.97
C ARG A 274 15.40 -9.40 -9.72
N LEU A 275 15.63 -8.29 -9.03
CA LEU A 275 16.37 -8.28 -7.75
C LEU A 275 15.72 -9.17 -6.69
N GLN A 276 14.39 -9.14 -6.59
CA GLN A 276 13.70 -9.98 -5.64
C GLN A 276 13.70 -11.45 -6.07
N GLN A 277 13.60 -11.74 -7.36
CA GLN A 277 13.77 -13.10 -7.89
C GLN A 277 15.12 -13.69 -7.52
N LEU A 278 16.21 -12.95 -7.72
CA LEU A 278 17.56 -13.34 -7.30
C LEU A 278 17.65 -13.59 -5.79
N ARG A 279 16.99 -12.74 -4.98
CA ARG A 279 16.97 -12.86 -3.52
C ARG A 279 16.26 -14.14 -3.05
N TYR A 280 15.18 -14.52 -3.70
CA TYR A 280 14.37 -15.69 -3.31
C TYR A 280 14.83 -16.99 -3.98
N ALA A 281 15.59 -16.97 -5.08
CA ALA A 281 15.97 -18.16 -5.84
C ALA A 281 16.78 -19.20 -5.05
N THR A 282 17.44 -18.81 -3.97
CA THR A 282 18.20 -19.69 -3.07
C THR A 282 17.49 -19.96 -1.74
N ARG A 283 16.18 -19.61 -1.66
CA ARG A 283 15.30 -19.95 -0.53
C ARG A 283 14.42 -21.12 -0.93
N PHE A 284 14.23 -22.04 -0.03
CA PHE A 284 13.51 -23.29 -0.29
C PHE A 284 12.69 -23.67 0.94
N ARG A 285 11.71 -24.52 0.74
CA ARG A 285 11.06 -25.21 1.85
C ARG A 285 12.06 -26.15 2.54
N ALA A 286 11.97 -26.25 3.86
CA ALA A 286 12.92 -27.04 4.65
C ALA A 286 12.95 -28.52 4.25
N GLU A 287 11.83 -29.06 3.79
CA GLU A 287 11.65 -30.45 3.35
C GLU A 287 12.50 -30.78 2.10
N LYS A 288 12.93 -29.77 1.35
CA LYS A 288 13.76 -30.00 0.15
C LYS A 288 15.08 -30.72 0.47
N GLY A 289 15.65 -30.48 1.64
CA GLY A 289 16.79 -31.21 2.20
C GLY A 289 18.12 -30.95 1.50
N GLN A 290 18.18 -31.04 0.18
CA GLN A 290 19.39 -30.86 -0.63
C GLN A 290 19.12 -30.05 -1.90
N VAL A 291 20.12 -29.33 -2.36
CA VAL A 291 20.13 -28.58 -3.63
C VAL A 291 21.50 -28.82 -4.28
N GLU A 292 21.51 -29.29 -5.51
CA GLU A 292 22.72 -29.38 -6.31
C GLU A 292 23.02 -28.02 -6.96
N VAL A 293 24.25 -27.55 -6.84
CA VAL A 293 24.71 -26.28 -7.43
C VAL A 293 25.88 -26.54 -8.36
N SER A 294 25.72 -26.23 -9.68
CA SER A 294 26.88 -26.13 -10.58
C SER A 294 27.40 -24.70 -10.61
N PHE A 295 28.70 -24.54 -10.43
CA PHE A 295 29.32 -23.22 -10.33
C PHE A 295 30.75 -23.22 -10.79
N ALA A 296 31.31 -22.06 -11.13
CA ALA A 296 32.71 -21.84 -11.39
C ALA A 296 33.27 -20.70 -10.50
N ASN A 297 34.25 -20.99 -9.66
CA ASN A 297 34.94 -19.94 -8.89
C ASN A 297 35.75 -19.03 -9.80
N PRO A 298 36.07 -17.78 -9.43
CA PRO A 298 36.88 -16.88 -10.24
C PRO A 298 38.18 -17.54 -10.72
N GLY A 299 38.36 -17.63 -12.06
CA GLY A 299 39.54 -18.26 -12.66
C GLY A 299 39.61 -19.78 -12.59
N GLY A 300 38.54 -20.44 -12.07
CA GLY A 300 38.43 -21.90 -11.96
C GLY A 300 37.59 -22.53 -13.09
N SER A 301 37.54 -23.84 -13.10
CA SER A 301 36.63 -24.61 -13.96
C SER A 301 35.30 -24.89 -13.26
N GLU A 302 34.29 -25.23 -14.05
CA GLU A 302 32.96 -25.67 -13.55
C GLU A 302 33.12 -26.91 -12.66
N LYS A 303 32.35 -26.95 -11.59
CA LYS A 303 32.17 -28.06 -10.66
C LYS A 303 30.78 -28.06 -10.07
N SER A 304 30.33 -29.20 -9.54
CA SER A 304 29.04 -29.36 -8.83
C SER A 304 29.24 -29.80 -7.39
N ALA A 305 28.34 -29.36 -6.52
CA ALA A 305 28.32 -29.73 -5.11
C ALA A 305 26.92 -29.85 -4.60
#